data_4dc01894e7941a6d0406ec61c3861ce1
#
_entry.id   4dc01894e7941a6d0406ec61c3861ce1
#
_cell.length_a   1.000
_cell.length_b   1.000
_cell.length_c   1.000
_cell.angle_alpha   90.00
_cell.angle_beta   90.00
_cell.angle_gamma   90.00
#
_symmetry.space_group_name_H-M   'P 1'
#
loop_
_entity.id
_entity.type
_entity.pdbx_description
1 polymer ?
#
loop_
_entity_poly.entity_id
_entity_poly.type
_entity_poly.pdbx_seq_one_letter_code
_entity_poly.pdbx_strand_id
1 'polypeptide(L)'
;MGINTVENAFITGLNGSGQIVAVGDSGLDGDHGDFTGRLSGVTSVTPGDPSSADLSDGHGTHVACTVLGSGFRSNGGYQGVAPEADLYFQAMEDDDSGALYSYGINSMLNSAYNAGARIHTNSWGSQSGFGGYSTQSEDADDRTSTWDQYWSYDGMTVLFAAGNERNDGVSPPGTAKNVITVGGHKNRYSGAPDEMYYWSGRGPTDDGRIKPDIVAPGDYVRSCKSQEATSAGGTWSNTWYMEYSGTSMATPAAAGSSALVREYLTEVIGRQAPQGSLVKALLILGAKDMGARDIPNDDEGWGRVDLVNSLIPDGEVGIFVDDRSRIRSGQVIEYTFDVNTAGKGFKAVLTWSDYPGSSSSSIQLRNDLDLELVSPDGTTYKGNVFTNGRSIQGGSKDSVNNVEVIALDSTAQGIWTIRVKDSQHGGSRTWQPFSIAVRGHNVNDLSPDPTFVPDSMNVSTPIPQVGEEVQVSVQIKNIGAGSVTDIPVMARVDSALLGEQLVSLSPGQTEELIWSWAPETEGDSAFEFFIDPNNQFDEMSDSNNYFGEIVIVSAPGVRVSALEDTLTLFDPTSTTSTWDLTLTNTALLE
;
A
#
# COMPACT_ATOMS: atom_id res chain seq x y z
N MET A 1 -20.09 -5.72 -8.02
CA MET A 1 -19.02 -4.92 -7.40
C MET A 1 -19.42 -4.33 -6.03
N GLY A 2 -20.71 -4.23 -5.72
CA GLY A 2 -21.18 -3.77 -4.40
C GLY A 2 -21.11 -2.25 -4.18
N ILE A 3 -21.03 -1.46 -5.26
CA ILE A 3 -20.83 0.01 -5.21
C ILE A 3 -21.86 0.69 -4.31
N ASN A 4 -23.15 0.53 -4.57
CA ASN A 4 -24.21 1.19 -3.78
C ASN A 4 -24.18 0.80 -2.29
N THR A 5 -23.71 -0.39 -1.95
CA THR A 5 -23.56 -0.83 -0.56
C THR A 5 -22.43 -0.09 0.12
N VAL A 6 -21.30 0.07 -0.56
CA VAL A 6 -20.13 0.77 -0.03
C VAL A 6 -20.39 2.27 0.06
N GLU A 7 -21.03 2.86 -0.95
CA GLU A 7 -21.46 4.27 -0.96
C GLU A 7 -22.32 4.63 0.26
N ASN A 8 -23.19 3.72 0.70
CA ASN A 8 -24.08 3.97 1.84
C ASN A 8 -23.55 3.44 3.19
N ALA A 9 -22.41 2.75 3.23
CA ALA A 9 -21.87 2.13 4.44
C ALA A 9 -21.10 3.11 5.34
N PHE A 10 -20.56 4.18 4.77
CA PHE A 10 -19.74 5.17 5.47
C PHE A 10 -20.47 6.49 5.59
N ILE A 11 -20.20 7.26 6.66
CA ILE A 11 -20.89 8.53 6.99
C ILE A 11 -20.76 9.56 5.86
N THR A 12 -19.63 9.59 5.17
CA THR A 12 -19.35 10.51 4.05
C THR A 12 -19.85 9.98 2.70
N GLY A 13 -20.21 8.68 2.63
CA GLY A 13 -20.40 7.98 1.37
C GLY A 13 -19.06 7.82 0.61
N LEU A 14 -18.86 6.72 -0.10
CA LEU A 14 -17.70 6.56 -0.98
C LEU A 14 -18.18 6.69 -2.43
N ASN A 15 -17.80 7.78 -3.08
CA ASN A 15 -18.25 8.14 -4.43
C ASN A 15 -17.12 8.68 -5.34
N GLY A 16 -15.87 8.66 -4.85
CA GLY A 16 -14.69 9.14 -5.56
C GLY A 16 -14.31 10.59 -5.24
N SER A 17 -15.02 11.24 -4.32
CA SER A 17 -14.72 12.63 -3.95
C SER A 17 -13.27 12.81 -3.54
N GLY A 18 -12.65 13.92 -3.99
CA GLY A 18 -11.25 14.23 -3.71
C GLY A 18 -10.23 13.36 -4.48
N GLN A 19 -10.67 12.42 -5.33
CA GLN A 19 -9.80 11.61 -6.16
C GLN A 19 -9.72 12.18 -7.58
N ILE A 20 -8.50 12.24 -8.15
CA ILE A 20 -8.29 12.53 -9.57
C ILE A 20 -7.88 11.23 -10.26
N VAL A 21 -8.68 10.80 -11.24
CA VAL A 21 -8.38 9.64 -12.07
C VAL A 21 -7.92 10.11 -13.45
N ALA A 22 -6.74 9.66 -13.85
CA ALA A 22 -6.25 9.88 -15.21
C ALA A 22 -6.73 8.74 -16.13
N VAL A 23 -7.13 9.12 -17.34
CA VAL A 23 -7.51 8.21 -18.42
C VAL A 23 -6.65 8.50 -19.64
N GLY A 24 -5.89 7.50 -20.12
CA GLY A 24 -5.19 7.57 -21.40
C GLY A 24 -5.95 6.71 -22.42
N ASP A 25 -6.58 7.36 -23.42
CA ASP A 25 -7.43 6.66 -24.39
C ASP A 25 -7.57 7.46 -25.70
N SER A 26 -8.47 7.07 -26.62
CA SER A 26 -8.66 7.74 -27.92
C SER A 26 -8.81 9.26 -27.74
N GLY A 27 -9.96 9.74 -27.37
CA GLY A 27 -10.29 11.13 -27.18
C GLY A 27 -11.40 11.30 -26.16
N LEU A 28 -11.81 12.55 -25.90
CA LEU A 28 -12.85 12.90 -24.95
C LEU A 28 -13.83 13.90 -25.54
N ASP A 29 -15.12 13.55 -25.61
CA ASP A 29 -16.22 14.53 -25.71
C ASP A 29 -16.38 15.21 -24.34
N GLY A 30 -15.54 16.22 -24.09
CA GLY A 30 -15.49 16.94 -22.80
C GLY A 30 -16.74 17.75 -22.51
N ASP A 31 -17.56 18.02 -23.51
CA ASP A 31 -18.83 18.75 -23.41
C ASP A 31 -20.00 17.82 -23.01
N HIS A 32 -19.77 16.49 -22.93
CA HIS A 32 -20.80 15.59 -22.43
C HIS A 32 -21.19 15.95 -21.01
N GLY A 33 -22.49 16.12 -20.77
CA GLY A 33 -23.01 16.64 -19.50
C GLY A 33 -22.62 15.86 -18.24
N ASP A 34 -22.22 14.60 -18.39
CA ASP A 34 -21.78 13.74 -17.29
C ASP A 34 -20.39 14.09 -16.74
N PHE A 35 -19.63 14.95 -17.44
CA PHE A 35 -18.32 15.43 -16.98
C PHE A 35 -18.36 16.86 -16.43
N THR A 36 -19.52 17.50 -16.44
CA THR A 36 -19.66 18.93 -16.08
C THR A 36 -19.05 19.24 -14.71
N GLY A 37 -18.08 20.16 -14.68
CA GLY A 37 -17.44 20.67 -13.46
C GLY A 37 -16.38 19.74 -12.85
N ARG A 38 -16.03 18.60 -13.51
CA ARG A 38 -15.09 17.61 -12.98
C ARG A 38 -13.93 17.28 -13.93
N LEU A 39 -13.60 18.18 -14.86
CA LEU A 39 -12.41 18.08 -15.69
C LEU A 39 -11.26 18.84 -15.01
N SER A 40 -10.30 18.11 -14.41
CA SER A 40 -9.07 18.70 -13.86
C SER A 40 -8.06 19.04 -14.95
N GLY A 41 -8.16 18.41 -16.13
CA GLY A 41 -7.35 18.71 -17.29
C GLY A 41 -7.61 17.75 -18.44
N VAL A 42 -7.39 18.25 -19.64
CA VAL A 42 -7.45 17.45 -20.88
C VAL A 42 -6.25 17.84 -21.74
N THR A 43 -5.51 16.86 -22.24
CA THR A 43 -4.33 17.09 -23.08
C THR A 43 -4.23 16.03 -24.17
N SER A 44 -3.74 16.41 -25.36
CA SER A 44 -3.29 15.44 -26.34
C SER A 44 -1.86 15.02 -26.04
N VAL A 45 -1.58 13.72 -26.17
CA VAL A 45 -0.22 13.14 -26.10
C VAL A 45 0.24 12.68 -27.49
N THR A 46 -0.56 12.88 -28.53
CA THR A 46 -0.25 12.52 -29.91
C THR A 46 0.66 13.55 -30.56
N PRO A 47 1.85 13.16 -31.06
CA PRO A 47 2.77 14.11 -31.68
C PRO A 47 2.19 14.78 -32.93
N GLY A 48 2.12 16.12 -32.91
CA GLY A 48 1.64 16.91 -34.04
C GLY A 48 0.12 17.09 -34.08
N ASP A 49 -0.62 16.44 -33.23
CA ASP A 49 -2.05 16.59 -33.06
C ASP A 49 -2.39 17.20 -31.70
N PRO A 50 -2.79 18.49 -31.61
CA PRO A 50 -3.16 19.11 -30.34
C PRO A 50 -4.61 18.83 -29.92
N SER A 51 -5.40 18.16 -30.76
CA SER A 51 -6.80 17.84 -30.47
C SER A 51 -6.94 16.81 -29.39
N SER A 52 -8.01 16.88 -28.62
CA SER A 52 -8.40 15.86 -27.66
C SER A 52 -9.80 15.31 -27.95
N ALA A 53 -10.35 15.66 -29.11
CA ALA A 53 -11.69 15.23 -29.52
C ALA A 53 -11.74 13.70 -29.71
N ASP A 54 -12.89 13.11 -29.45
CA ASP A 54 -13.13 11.67 -29.59
C ASP A 54 -13.87 11.39 -30.92
N LEU A 55 -13.14 11.42 -32.03
CA LEU A 55 -13.70 11.51 -33.37
C LEU A 55 -14.01 10.16 -34.04
N SER A 56 -13.29 9.09 -33.69
CA SER A 56 -13.44 7.79 -34.35
C SER A 56 -14.70 7.08 -33.90
N ASP A 57 -14.68 6.44 -32.75
CA ASP A 57 -15.76 5.56 -32.29
C ASP A 57 -16.32 5.94 -30.91
N GLY A 58 -15.74 6.90 -30.23
CA GLY A 58 -16.19 7.34 -28.92
C GLY A 58 -15.69 6.45 -27.77
N HIS A 59 -14.60 5.70 -27.97
CA HIS A 59 -14.10 4.73 -27.00
C HIS A 59 -13.60 5.44 -25.71
N GLY A 60 -12.79 6.49 -25.83
CA GLY A 60 -12.25 7.19 -24.67
C GLY A 60 -13.32 7.88 -23.82
N THR A 61 -14.32 8.49 -24.46
CA THR A 61 -15.50 9.07 -23.78
C THR A 61 -16.26 8.00 -23.00
N HIS A 62 -16.46 6.83 -23.60
CA HIS A 62 -17.11 5.68 -22.94
C HIS A 62 -16.30 5.18 -21.76
N VAL A 63 -15.00 5.03 -21.89
CA VAL A 63 -14.07 4.62 -20.84
C VAL A 63 -14.08 5.61 -19.67
N ALA A 64 -13.88 6.91 -19.94
CA ALA A 64 -13.89 7.94 -18.91
C ALA A 64 -15.21 7.98 -18.13
N CYS A 65 -16.34 7.87 -18.82
CA CYS A 65 -17.66 7.88 -18.19
C CYS A 65 -17.92 6.60 -17.37
N THR A 66 -17.34 5.46 -17.75
CA THR A 66 -17.40 4.23 -16.95
C THR A 66 -16.67 4.39 -15.62
N VAL A 67 -15.57 5.15 -15.58
CA VAL A 67 -14.90 5.51 -14.32
C VAL A 67 -15.79 6.41 -13.46
N LEU A 68 -16.24 7.57 -14.02
CA LEU A 68 -16.71 8.70 -13.20
C LEU A 68 -17.88 9.50 -13.78
N GLY A 69 -18.59 9.01 -14.80
CA GLY A 69 -19.78 9.70 -15.31
C GLY A 69 -20.81 9.96 -14.21
N SER A 70 -21.29 11.22 -14.10
CA SER A 70 -22.27 11.58 -13.06
C SER A 70 -23.66 10.99 -13.28
N GLY A 71 -23.95 10.48 -14.49
CA GLY A 71 -25.28 10.03 -14.87
C GLY A 71 -26.26 11.19 -15.11
N PHE A 72 -25.78 12.42 -15.23
CA PHE A 72 -26.63 13.62 -15.40
C PHE A 72 -27.61 13.47 -16.57
N ARG A 73 -27.14 12.98 -17.72
CA ARG A 73 -28.00 12.79 -18.91
C ARG A 73 -28.99 11.64 -18.79
N SER A 74 -28.89 10.82 -17.74
CA SER A 74 -29.77 9.69 -17.48
C SER A 74 -30.54 9.79 -16.15
N ASN A 75 -30.54 10.96 -15.51
CA ASN A 75 -31.10 11.16 -14.17
C ASN A 75 -30.58 10.13 -13.15
N GLY A 76 -29.25 9.87 -13.17
CA GLY A 76 -28.58 8.92 -12.30
C GLY A 76 -28.67 7.45 -12.74
N GLY A 77 -29.29 7.14 -13.89
CA GLY A 77 -29.48 5.76 -14.32
C GLY A 77 -28.22 5.04 -14.83
N TYR A 78 -27.26 5.79 -15.37
CA TYR A 78 -25.99 5.29 -15.92
C TYR A 78 -24.82 6.08 -15.33
N GLN A 79 -24.61 5.94 -14.03
CA GLN A 79 -23.45 6.52 -13.34
C GLN A 79 -22.21 5.66 -13.53
N GLY A 80 -21.05 6.30 -13.58
CA GLY A 80 -19.75 5.67 -13.42
C GLY A 80 -19.58 5.10 -12.00
N VAL A 81 -18.49 4.40 -11.78
CA VAL A 81 -18.21 3.75 -10.49
C VAL A 81 -17.85 4.76 -9.39
N ALA A 82 -17.18 5.84 -9.75
CA ALA A 82 -16.75 6.93 -8.86
C ALA A 82 -17.28 8.28 -9.35
N PRO A 83 -18.61 8.55 -9.24
CA PRO A 83 -19.26 9.64 -9.95
C PRO A 83 -18.89 11.06 -9.46
N GLU A 84 -18.20 11.21 -8.34
CA GLU A 84 -17.71 12.48 -7.82
C GLU A 84 -16.19 12.65 -7.95
N ALA A 85 -15.49 11.69 -8.60
CA ALA A 85 -14.06 11.84 -8.90
C ALA A 85 -13.85 12.84 -10.03
N ASP A 86 -12.67 13.50 -10.04
CA ASP A 86 -12.22 14.39 -11.10
C ASP A 86 -11.47 13.62 -12.19
N LEU A 87 -11.57 14.10 -13.43
CA LEU A 87 -10.95 13.50 -14.60
C LEU A 87 -9.74 14.30 -15.07
N TYR A 88 -8.59 13.64 -15.22
CA TYR A 88 -7.49 14.11 -16.05
C TYR A 88 -7.40 13.24 -17.30
N PHE A 89 -7.63 13.79 -18.49
CA PHE A 89 -7.69 13.00 -19.73
C PHE A 89 -6.48 13.24 -20.63
N GLN A 90 -5.96 12.17 -21.21
CA GLN A 90 -4.84 12.18 -22.15
C GLN A 90 -5.29 11.51 -23.46
N ALA A 91 -5.60 12.33 -24.46
CA ALA A 91 -6.00 11.87 -25.79
C ALA A 91 -4.81 11.32 -26.57
N MET A 92 -4.96 10.11 -27.06
CA MET A 92 -3.94 9.32 -27.74
C MET A 92 -4.26 9.09 -29.23
N GLU A 93 -5.45 9.43 -29.68
CA GLU A 93 -5.86 9.27 -31.07
C GLU A 93 -5.28 10.40 -31.93
N ASP A 94 -4.86 10.06 -33.15
CA ASP A 94 -4.54 11.00 -34.21
C ASP A 94 -5.82 11.23 -35.03
N ASP A 95 -6.31 12.43 -35.07
CA ASP A 95 -7.58 12.82 -35.69
C ASP A 95 -7.64 12.53 -37.19
N ASP A 96 -6.50 12.52 -37.88
CA ASP A 96 -6.43 12.27 -39.32
C ASP A 96 -6.46 10.79 -39.66
N SER A 97 -5.85 9.94 -38.84
CA SER A 97 -5.68 8.49 -39.12
C SER A 97 -6.54 7.59 -38.24
N GLY A 98 -7.05 8.06 -37.11
CA GLY A 98 -7.72 7.25 -36.07
C GLY A 98 -6.78 6.28 -35.36
N ALA A 99 -5.46 6.42 -35.52
CA ALA A 99 -4.50 5.56 -34.87
C ALA A 99 -4.21 6.03 -33.44
N LEU A 100 -4.05 5.07 -32.50
CA LEU A 100 -3.65 5.35 -31.14
C LEU A 100 -2.12 5.40 -31.02
N TYR A 101 -1.58 6.46 -30.43
CA TYR A 101 -0.16 6.62 -30.18
C TYR A 101 0.14 6.59 -28.68
N SER A 102 0.77 5.52 -28.18
CA SER A 102 1.30 5.43 -26.83
C SER A 102 2.70 6.05 -26.77
N TYR A 103 2.79 7.37 -26.66
CA TYR A 103 4.07 8.07 -26.65
C TYR A 103 4.69 8.08 -25.25
N GLY A 104 5.45 7.03 -24.96
CA GLY A 104 6.24 6.92 -23.72
C GLY A 104 5.38 6.87 -22.45
N ILE A 105 5.08 5.68 -21.96
CA ILE A 105 4.24 5.48 -20.75
C ILE A 105 4.74 6.31 -19.58
N ASN A 106 6.06 6.36 -19.33
CA ASN A 106 6.63 7.20 -18.28
C ASN A 106 6.25 8.68 -18.40
N SER A 107 6.23 9.22 -19.63
CA SER A 107 5.85 10.61 -19.85
C SER A 107 4.38 10.86 -19.54
N MET A 108 3.50 9.96 -19.97
CA MET A 108 2.06 10.02 -19.69
C MET A 108 1.79 9.93 -18.18
N LEU A 109 2.35 8.93 -17.52
CA LEU A 109 2.16 8.73 -16.09
C LEU A 109 2.71 9.90 -15.26
N ASN A 110 3.89 10.42 -15.61
CA ASN A 110 4.47 11.60 -14.94
C ASN A 110 3.62 12.85 -15.14
N SER A 111 3.09 13.07 -16.35
CA SER A 111 2.19 14.20 -16.62
C SER A 111 0.91 14.11 -15.78
N ALA A 112 0.29 12.95 -15.73
CA ALA A 112 -0.89 12.69 -14.91
C ALA A 112 -0.61 12.85 -13.40
N TYR A 113 0.51 12.34 -12.93
CA TYR A 113 0.95 12.49 -11.53
C TYR A 113 1.12 13.97 -11.16
N ASN A 114 1.80 14.75 -12.01
CA ASN A 114 2.02 16.19 -11.80
C ASN A 114 0.71 16.99 -11.84
N ALA A 115 -0.30 16.51 -12.56
CA ALA A 115 -1.66 17.06 -12.55
C ALA A 115 -2.47 16.67 -11.29
N GLY A 116 -1.90 15.92 -10.38
CA GLY A 116 -2.54 15.49 -9.12
C GLY A 116 -3.18 14.11 -9.17
N ALA A 117 -3.24 13.43 -10.32
CA ALA A 117 -3.79 12.09 -10.42
C ALA A 117 -2.93 11.08 -9.63
N ARG A 118 -3.59 10.14 -8.96
CA ARG A 118 -2.94 9.02 -8.27
C ARG A 118 -3.43 7.66 -8.76
N ILE A 119 -4.34 7.67 -9.70
CA ILE A 119 -4.85 6.49 -10.42
C ILE A 119 -4.76 6.80 -11.91
N HIS A 120 -4.26 5.85 -12.69
CA HIS A 120 -4.20 5.95 -14.15
C HIS A 120 -4.77 4.68 -14.79
N THR A 121 -5.73 4.83 -15.69
CA THR A 121 -6.37 3.70 -16.36
C THR A 121 -6.11 3.74 -17.87
N ASN A 122 -5.84 2.55 -18.43
CA ASN A 122 -5.40 2.34 -19.79
C ASN A 122 -6.19 1.20 -20.41
N SER A 123 -7.18 1.53 -21.25
CA SER A 123 -8.03 0.54 -21.92
C SER A 123 -7.49 0.13 -23.30
N TRP A 124 -6.18 -0.02 -23.37
CA TRP A 124 -5.44 -0.37 -24.59
C TRP A 124 -4.25 -1.28 -24.27
N GLY A 125 -3.63 -1.84 -25.29
CA GLY A 125 -2.42 -2.65 -25.18
C GLY A 125 -1.88 -3.05 -26.54
N SER A 126 -0.73 -3.73 -26.55
CA SER A 126 -0.09 -4.22 -27.77
C SER A 126 -0.90 -5.36 -28.38
N GLN A 127 -0.97 -5.40 -29.70
CA GLN A 127 -1.57 -6.51 -30.46
C GLN A 127 -0.55 -7.59 -30.81
N SER A 128 0.60 -7.60 -30.13
CA SER A 128 1.65 -8.59 -30.32
C SER A 128 2.49 -8.75 -29.05
N GLY A 129 3.22 -9.86 -28.94
CA GLY A 129 4.06 -10.12 -27.76
C GLY A 129 3.24 -10.42 -26.50
N PHE A 130 2.07 -11.03 -26.68
CA PHE A 130 1.20 -11.45 -25.59
C PHE A 130 1.96 -12.31 -24.57
N GLY A 131 1.69 -12.11 -23.29
CA GLY A 131 2.40 -12.75 -22.19
C GLY A 131 3.77 -12.13 -21.87
N GLY A 132 4.42 -11.50 -22.85
CA GLY A 132 5.80 -10.99 -22.74
C GLY A 132 5.92 -9.69 -21.94
N TYR A 133 7.00 -9.54 -21.19
CA TYR A 133 7.35 -8.31 -20.49
C TYR A 133 8.06 -7.34 -21.43
N SER A 134 7.39 -6.26 -21.80
CA SER A 134 7.89 -5.26 -22.75
C SER A 134 8.61 -4.10 -22.06
N THR A 135 9.28 -3.23 -22.84
CA THR A 135 9.83 -1.96 -22.33
C THR A 135 8.74 -1.05 -21.76
N GLN A 136 7.53 -1.07 -22.32
CA GLN A 136 6.39 -0.35 -21.75
C GLN A 136 5.91 -0.96 -20.42
N SER A 137 6.06 -2.28 -20.22
CA SER A 137 5.82 -2.93 -18.93
C SER A 137 6.88 -2.52 -17.90
N GLU A 138 8.14 -2.39 -18.32
CA GLU A 138 9.24 -1.86 -17.50
C GLU A 138 8.96 -0.42 -17.05
N ASP A 139 8.57 0.46 -17.97
CA ASP A 139 8.21 1.85 -17.70
C ASP A 139 7.03 1.97 -16.70
N ALA A 140 6.02 1.10 -16.84
CA ALA A 140 4.88 1.09 -15.93
C ALA A 140 5.29 0.63 -14.51
N ASP A 141 6.16 -0.38 -14.41
CA ASP A 141 6.70 -0.84 -13.13
C ASP A 141 7.60 0.22 -12.47
N ASP A 142 8.39 0.95 -13.25
CA ASP A 142 9.23 2.03 -12.74
C ASP A 142 8.40 3.10 -12.04
N ARG A 143 7.35 3.60 -12.70
CA ARG A 143 6.50 4.66 -12.13
C ARG A 143 5.72 4.21 -10.90
N THR A 144 5.30 2.95 -10.83
CA THR A 144 4.59 2.39 -9.68
C THR A 144 5.50 2.09 -8.49
N SER A 145 6.82 1.97 -8.69
CA SER A 145 7.81 1.71 -7.65
C SER A 145 8.61 2.93 -7.21
N THR A 146 8.10 4.15 -7.47
CA THR A 146 8.80 5.40 -7.16
C THR A 146 8.60 5.81 -5.70
N TRP A 147 9.71 6.24 -5.06
CA TRP A 147 9.76 6.73 -3.68
C TRP A 147 10.61 7.99 -3.63
N ASP A 148 10.23 8.95 -2.81
CA ASP A 148 11.02 10.15 -2.61
C ASP A 148 12.26 9.88 -1.72
N GLN A 149 13.09 10.91 -1.53
CA GLN A 149 14.30 10.81 -0.70
C GLN A 149 14.00 10.62 0.80
N TYR A 150 12.76 10.85 1.24
CA TYR A 150 12.27 10.69 2.61
C TYR A 150 11.46 9.40 2.79
N TRP A 151 11.45 8.51 1.78
CA TRP A 151 10.72 7.25 1.78
C TRP A 151 9.20 7.39 1.79
N SER A 152 8.67 8.54 1.37
CA SER A 152 7.25 8.68 1.06
C SER A 152 6.96 8.10 -0.33
N TYR A 153 5.83 7.42 -0.47
CA TYR A 153 5.43 6.86 -1.76
C TYR A 153 5.10 7.97 -2.76
N ASP A 154 5.82 7.98 -3.86
CA ASP A 154 5.69 8.94 -4.97
C ASP A 154 5.18 8.27 -6.26
N GLY A 155 4.56 7.10 -6.14
CA GLY A 155 4.02 6.31 -7.23
C GLY A 155 2.53 6.53 -7.47
N MET A 156 1.97 5.67 -8.34
CA MET A 156 0.56 5.68 -8.75
C MET A 156 -0.02 4.27 -8.73
N THR A 157 -1.36 4.17 -8.62
CA THR A 157 -2.10 2.98 -9.02
C THR A 157 -2.32 3.01 -10.52
N VAL A 158 -1.76 2.05 -11.25
CA VAL A 158 -1.88 1.98 -12.71
C VAL A 158 -2.63 0.71 -13.10
N LEU A 159 -3.64 0.88 -13.98
CA LEU A 159 -4.44 -0.23 -14.46
C LEU A 159 -4.29 -0.37 -15.98
N PHE A 160 -4.27 -1.62 -16.45
CA PHE A 160 -4.29 -1.97 -17.86
C PHE A 160 -5.33 -3.04 -18.18
N ALA A 161 -5.91 -2.93 -19.36
CA ALA A 161 -6.74 -3.99 -19.91
C ALA A 161 -5.91 -5.26 -20.17
N ALA A 162 -6.49 -6.43 -19.89
CA ALA A 162 -5.84 -7.73 -20.18
C ALA A 162 -5.73 -8.02 -21.69
N GLY A 163 -6.50 -7.31 -22.53
CA GLY A 163 -6.63 -7.56 -23.96
C GLY A 163 -7.86 -8.41 -24.30
N ASN A 164 -8.16 -8.49 -25.60
CA ASN A 164 -9.38 -9.15 -26.10
C ASN A 164 -9.06 -10.34 -27.02
N GLU A 165 -7.88 -10.93 -26.89
CA GLU A 165 -7.39 -12.02 -27.75
C GLU A 165 -7.43 -13.39 -27.04
N ARG A 166 -8.23 -13.50 -26.01
CA ARG A 166 -8.52 -14.70 -25.21
C ARG A 166 -7.33 -15.65 -25.01
N ASN A 167 -6.95 -16.41 -26.02
CA ASN A 167 -5.98 -17.51 -25.91
C ASN A 167 -4.55 -17.12 -26.28
N ASP A 168 -4.34 -15.92 -26.80
CA ASP A 168 -2.99 -15.46 -27.18
C ASP A 168 -2.19 -14.96 -25.97
N GLY A 169 -2.88 -14.68 -24.86
CA GLY A 169 -2.25 -14.23 -23.63
C GLY A 169 -2.71 -12.84 -23.19
N VAL A 170 -2.08 -12.33 -22.12
CA VAL A 170 -2.28 -10.96 -21.65
C VAL A 170 -1.48 -9.99 -22.51
N SER A 171 -2.15 -8.92 -22.92
CA SER A 171 -1.56 -7.87 -23.76
C SER A 171 -0.58 -6.98 -22.95
N PRO A 172 0.68 -6.80 -23.40
CA PRO A 172 1.53 -5.76 -22.80
C PRO A 172 0.95 -4.36 -23.05
N PRO A 173 1.09 -3.39 -22.11
CA PRO A 173 1.87 -3.44 -20.89
C PRO A 173 1.12 -4.01 -19.68
N GLY A 174 -0.06 -4.63 -19.83
CA GLY A 174 -0.74 -5.36 -18.76
C GLY A 174 0.08 -6.49 -18.14
N THR A 175 1.15 -6.93 -18.80
CA THR A 175 2.12 -7.90 -18.29
C THR A 175 3.09 -7.32 -17.25
N ALA A 176 3.05 -6.02 -16.96
CA ALA A 176 3.82 -5.42 -15.88
C ALA A 176 3.43 -6.01 -14.52
N LYS A 177 4.38 -6.09 -13.59
CA LYS A 177 4.21 -6.74 -12.28
C LYS A 177 3.31 -5.91 -11.35
N ASN A 178 3.60 -4.61 -11.27
CA ASN A 178 3.04 -3.72 -10.26
C ASN A 178 1.66 -3.21 -10.65
N VAL A 179 1.33 -3.18 -11.94
CA VAL A 179 0.03 -2.71 -12.42
C VAL A 179 -1.10 -3.68 -12.05
N ILE A 180 -2.31 -3.18 -12.01
CA ILE A 180 -3.52 -3.99 -11.89
C ILE A 180 -4.01 -4.32 -13.31
N THR A 181 -3.88 -5.56 -13.71
CA THR A 181 -4.35 -6.03 -15.02
C THR A 181 -5.75 -6.56 -14.87
N VAL A 182 -6.66 -6.05 -15.71
CA VAL A 182 -8.09 -6.27 -15.54
C VAL A 182 -8.66 -7.08 -16.71
N GLY A 183 -9.17 -8.27 -16.40
CA GLY A 183 -9.98 -9.08 -17.30
C GLY A 183 -11.46 -8.70 -17.23
N GLY A 184 -12.24 -9.23 -18.17
CA GLY A 184 -13.67 -8.94 -18.29
C GLY A 184 -14.56 -10.11 -17.86
N HIS A 185 -15.65 -9.82 -17.14
CA HIS A 185 -16.73 -10.77 -16.89
C HIS A 185 -18.07 -10.24 -17.43
N LYS A 186 -19.04 -11.12 -17.58
CA LYS A 186 -20.41 -10.76 -17.99
C LYS A 186 -21.12 -9.95 -16.91
N ASN A 187 -22.15 -9.24 -17.31
CA ASN A 187 -23.05 -8.53 -16.40
C ASN A 187 -24.49 -8.95 -16.63
N ARG A 188 -25.45 -8.34 -15.90
CA ARG A 188 -26.89 -8.67 -15.98
C ARG A 188 -27.51 -8.54 -17.39
N TYR A 189 -26.85 -7.86 -18.33
CA TYR A 189 -27.35 -7.70 -19.71
C TYR A 189 -26.83 -8.77 -20.64
N SER A 190 -25.71 -9.43 -20.31
CA SER A 190 -25.04 -10.41 -21.16
C SER A 190 -25.06 -11.83 -20.59
N GLY A 191 -25.30 -11.99 -19.28
CA GLY A 191 -25.30 -13.29 -18.61
C GLY A 191 -25.17 -13.19 -17.11
N ALA A 192 -24.66 -14.25 -16.47
CA ALA A 192 -24.40 -14.24 -15.03
C ALA A 192 -23.09 -13.50 -14.74
N PRO A 193 -23.01 -12.70 -13.63
CA PRO A 193 -21.77 -12.05 -13.24
C PRO A 193 -20.62 -13.01 -12.90
N ASP A 194 -20.91 -14.30 -12.70
CA ASP A 194 -19.93 -15.35 -12.44
C ASP A 194 -19.49 -16.07 -13.73
N GLU A 195 -19.71 -15.46 -14.90
CA GLU A 195 -19.25 -15.96 -16.20
C GLU A 195 -18.27 -14.97 -16.82
N MET A 196 -17.13 -15.48 -17.30
CA MET A 196 -16.14 -14.68 -18.02
C MET A 196 -16.69 -14.09 -19.31
N TYR A 197 -16.27 -12.87 -19.63
CA TYR A 197 -16.37 -12.35 -21.00
C TYR A 197 -15.52 -13.22 -21.93
N TYR A 198 -16.13 -13.70 -23.00
CA TYR A 198 -15.52 -14.73 -23.86
C TYR A 198 -14.13 -14.36 -24.39
N TRP A 199 -13.96 -13.11 -24.80
CA TRP A 199 -12.73 -12.61 -25.42
C TRP A 199 -11.69 -12.07 -24.44
N SER A 200 -11.97 -12.07 -23.13
CA SER A 200 -11.02 -11.59 -22.13
C SER A 200 -9.66 -12.26 -22.30
N GLY A 201 -8.58 -11.46 -22.34
CA GLY A 201 -7.21 -11.95 -22.31
C GLY A 201 -6.94 -12.75 -21.05
N ARG A 202 -6.16 -13.82 -21.17
CA ARG A 202 -5.88 -14.80 -20.10
C ARG A 202 -4.38 -15.00 -19.93
N GLY A 203 -3.98 -15.31 -18.71
CA GLY A 203 -2.60 -15.64 -18.39
C GLY A 203 -2.22 -17.08 -18.72
N PRO A 204 -1.11 -17.52 -18.13
CA PRO A 204 -0.15 -16.74 -17.36
C PRO A 204 0.70 -15.81 -18.25
N THR A 205 1.56 -14.99 -17.63
CA THR A 205 2.63 -14.33 -18.38
C THR A 205 3.73 -15.32 -18.76
N ASP A 206 4.62 -14.94 -19.69
CA ASP A 206 5.71 -15.82 -20.15
C ASP A 206 6.66 -16.28 -19.03
N ASP A 207 6.79 -15.49 -17.97
CA ASP A 207 7.55 -15.83 -16.77
C ASP A 207 6.72 -16.54 -15.69
N GLY A 208 5.45 -16.87 -15.97
CA GLY A 208 4.57 -17.68 -15.12
C GLY A 208 3.81 -16.91 -14.05
N ARG A 209 3.79 -15.55 -14.09
CA ARG A 209 3.00 -14.76 -13.15
C ARG A 209 1.51 -14.87 -13.44
N ILE A 210 0.73 -14.86 -12.37
CA ILE A 210 -0.74 -14.84 -12.42
C ILE A 210 -1.19 -13.50 -13.00
N LYS A 211 -1.88 -13.54 -14.13
CA LYS A 211 -2.57 -12.43 -14.79
C LYS A 211 -3.82 -12.98 -15.51
N PRO A 212 -4.92 -12.19 -15.64
CA PRO A 212 -5.11 -10.87 -15.04
C PRO A 212 -5.03 -10.91 -13.51
N ASP A 213 -4.91 -9.76 -12.83
CA ASP A 213 -4.96 -9.73 -11.37
C ASP A 213 -6.39 -9.93 -10.86
N ILE A 214 -7.35 -9.27 -11.51
CA ILE A 214 -8.77 -9.27 -11.15
C ILE A 214 -9.62 -9.15 -12.41
N VAL A 215 -10.93 -9.41 -12.27
CA VAL A 215 -11.89 -9.14 -13.33
C VAL A 215 -13.01 -8.21 -12.88
N ALA A 216 -13.55 -7.44 -13.83
CA ALA A 216 -14.66 -6.51 -13.62
C ALA A 216 -15.69 -6.62 -14.78
N PRO A 217 -16.88 -6.00 -14.68
CA PRO A 217 -17.87 -6.04 -15.75
C PRO A 217 -17.31 -5.50 -17.07
N GLY A 218 -17.21 -6.34 -18.08
CA GLY A 218 -16.62 -6.00 -19.38
C GLY A 218 -17.53 -6.30 -20.57
N ASP A 219 -18.71 -6.90 -20.36
CA ASP A 219 -19.60 -7.30 -21.46
C ASP A 219 -20.91 -6.52 -21.40
N TYR A 220 -21.28 -5.87 -22.51
CA TYR A 220 -22.46 -4.98 -22.65
C TYR A 220 -22.51 -3.89 -21.57
N VAL A 221 -21.41 -3.17 -21.40
CA VAL A 221 -21.31 -2.05 -20.46
C VAL A 221 -21.91 -0.79 -21.09
N ARG A 222 -22.88 -0.18 -20.40
CA ARG A 222 -23.51 1.08 -20.82
C ARG A 222 -22.78 2.26 -20.23
N SER A 223 -22.35 3.17 -21.10
CA SER A 223 -21.62 4.38 -20.70
C SER A 223 -21.84 5.50 -21.72
N CYS A 224 -21.23 6.66 -21.52
CA CYS A 224 -21.41 7.83 -22.35
C CYS A 224 -21.08 7.54 -23.84
N LYS A 225 -21.81 8.22 -24.70
CA LYS A 225 -21.61 8.22 -26.15
C LYS A 225 -21.07 9.59 -26.56
N SER A 226 -19.90 9.62 -27.17
CA SER A 226 -19.37 10.83 -27.81
C SER A 226 -20.34 11.35 -28.87
N GLN A 227 -20.63 12.64 -28.84
CA GLN A 227 -21.41 13.32 -29.89
C GLN A 227 -20.51 13.76 -31.05
N GLU A 228 -19.19 13.72 -30.87
CA GLU A 228 -18.18 14.06 -31.86
C GLU A 228 -17.84 12.86 -32.77
N ALA A 229 -17.98 11.63 -32.25
CA ALA A 229 -17.57 10.42 -32.96
C ALA A 229 -18.41 10.13 -34.20
N THR A 230 -17.72 9.86 -35.30
CA THR A 230 -18.34 9.59 -36.60
C THR A 230 -18.89 8.17 -36.72
N SER A 231 -18.35 7.19 -35.98
CA SER A 231 -18.75 5.79 -36.02
C SER A 231 -19.14 5.23 -34.65
N ALA A 232 -19.51 6.08 -33.68
CA ALA A 232 -19.98 5.67 -32.39
C ALA A 232 -21.17 4.70 -32.52
N GLY A 233 -20.93 3.43 -32.27
CA GLY A 233 -21.92 2.37 -32.42
C GLY A 233 -21.65 1.26 -31.44
N GLY A 234 -22.67 0.68 -30.88
CA GLY A 234 -22.64 -0.50 -30.03
C GLY A 234 -23.85 -1.36 -30.35
N THR A 235 -24.03 -2.44 -29.65
CA THR A 235 -25.22 -3.29 -29.77
C THR A 235 -26.49 -2.56 -29.35
N TRP A 236 -26.36 -1.54 -28.48
CA TRP A 236 -27.41 -0.62 -28.08
C TRP A 236 -26.87 0.80 -27.94
N SER A 237 -27.65 1.78 -28.34
CA SER A 237 -27.32 3.21 -28.10
C SER A 237 -28.58 4.08 -28.07
N ASN A 238 -28.48 5.20 -27.37
CA ASN A 238 -29.42 6.34 -27.47
C ASN A 238 -28.62 7.62 -27.79
N THR A 239 -29.21 8.80 -27.56
CA THR A 239 -28.55 10.07 -27.84
C THR A 239 -27.24 10.24 -27.06
N TRP A 240 -27.21 9.84 -25.77
CA TRP A 240 -26.12 10.16 -24.85
C TRP A 240 -25.31 8.97 -24.36
N TYR A 241 -25.82 7.73 -24.57
CA TYR A 241 -25.19 6.50 -24.04
C TYR A 241 -25.19 5.41 -25.11
N MET A 242 -24.21 4.54 -24.97
CA MET A 242 -24.08 3.35 -25.83
C MET A 242 -23.52 2.17 -25.03
N GLU A 243 -23.56 0.97 -25.62
CA GLU A 243 -22.97 -0.25 -25.06
C GLU A 243 -21.72 -0.64 -25.80
N TYR A 244 -20.67 -0.95 -25.05
CA TYR A 244 -19.46 -1.61 -25.55
C TYR A 244 -19.16 -2.86 -24.73
N SER A 245 -18.37 -3.78 -25.33
CA SER A 245 -17.84 -4.99 -24.69
C SER A 245 -16.35 -5.09 -24.92
N GLY A 246 -15.62 -5.46 -23.88
CA GLY A 246 -14.17 -5.64 -23.89
C GLY A 246 -13.58 -5.51 -22.51
N THR A 247 -12.33 -5.94 -22.35
CA THR A 247 -11.54 -5.63 -21.17
C THR A 247 -11.32 -4.12 -21.02
N SER A 248 -11.46 -3.36 -22.12
CA SER A 248 -11.50 -1.90 -22.14
C SER A 248 -12.65 -1.29 -21.33
N MET A 249 -13.74 -2.02 -21.08
CA MET A 249 -14.87 -1.58 -20.25
C MET A 249 -14.72 -2.07 -18.80
N ALA A 250 -14.07 -3.21 -18.62
CA ALA A 250 -13.75 -3.75 -17.31
C ALA A 250 -12.70 -2.90 -16.57
N THR A 251 -11.68 -2.45 -17.28
CA THR A 251 -10.56 -1.67 -16.72
C THR A 251 -11.02 -0.36 -16.07
N PRO A 252 -11.82 0.50 -16.72
CA PRO A 252 -12.33 1.71 -16.09
C PRO A 252 -13.28 1.42 -14.91
N ALA A 253 -14.02 0.32 -14.95
CA ALA A 253 -14.84 -0.10 -13.81
C ALA A 253 -13.97 -0.46 -12.58
N ALA A 254 -12.84 -1.14 -12.80
CA ALA A 254 -11.85 -1.39 -11.76
C ALA A 254 -11.11 -0.11 -11.33
N ALA A 255 -10.86 0.85 -12.25
CA ALA A 255 -10.25 2.14 -11.91
C ALA A 255 -11.16 2.99 -11.03
N GLY A 256 -12.44 3.07 -11.32
CA GLY A 256 -13.42 3.69 -10.43
C GLY A 256 -13.48 2.99 -9.07
N SER A 257 -13.41 1.64 -9.04
CA SER A 257 -13.31 0.88 -7.80
C SER A 257 -12.03 1.22 -7.02
N SER A 258 -10.91 1.43 -7.71
CA SER A 258 -9.65 1.88 -7.11
C SER A 258 -9.76 3.28 -6.52
N ALA A 259 -10.56 4.18 -7.14
CA ALA A 259 -10.84 5.50 -6.60
C ALA A 259 -11.62 5.43 -5.28
N LEU A 260 -12.64 4.56 -5.19
CA LEU A 260 -13.37 4.33 -3.94
C LEU A 260 -12.50 3.69 -2.85
N VAL A 261 -11.62 2.75 -3.21
CA VAL A 261 -10.64 2.18 -2.28
C VAL A 261 -9.69 3.24 -1.77
N ARG A 262 -9.20 4.11 -2.65
CA ARG A 262 -8.27 5.17 -2.27
C ARG A 262 -8.96 6.24 -1.40
N GLU A 263 -10.19 6.63 -1.73
CA GLU A 263 -11.03 7.49 -0.89
C GLU A 263 -11.22 6.89 0.51
N TYR A 264 -11.54 5.59 0.60
CA TYR A 264 -11.61 4.87 1.89
C TYR A 264 -10.30 4.98 2.67
N LEU A 265 -9.16 4.76 2.02
CA LEU A 265 -7.85 4.85 2.67
C LEU A 265 -7.53 6.26 3.15
N THR A 266 -7.86 7.31 2.37
CA THR A 266 -7.57 8.70 2.74
C THR A 266 -8.56 9.27 3.75
N GLU A 267 -9.86 9.02 3.59
CA GLU A 267 -10.90 9.67 4.37
C GLU A 267 -11.37 8.86 5.58
N VAL A 268 -11.33 7.52 5.49
CA VAL A 268 -11.80 6.65 6.59
C VAL A 268 -10.64 6.17 7.44
N ILE A 269 -9.55 5.70 6.79
CA ILE A 269 -8.34 5.21 7.49
C ILE A 269 -7.37 6.34 7.84
N GLY A 270 -7.42 7.50 7.12
CA GLY A 270 -6.53 8.64 7.36
C GLY A 270 -5.16 8.54 6.67
N ARG A 271 -4.98 7.64 5.69
CA ARG A 271 -3.73 7.49 4.93
C ARG A 271 -3.50 8.65 3.98
N GLN A 272 -2.46 9.44 4.18
CA GLN A 272 -2.18 10.61 3.33
C GLN A 272 -1.73 10.24 1.91
N ALA A 273 -0.90 9.21 1.74
CA ALA A 273 -0.36 8.77 0.45
C ALA A 273 -0.34 7.25 0.36
N PRO A 274 -1.53 6.59 0.23
CA PRO A 274 -1.57 5.14 0.16
C PRO A 274 -0.84 4.62 -1.08
N GLN A 275 -0.09 3.54 -0.91
CA GLN A 275 0.62 2.89 -2.00
C GLN A 275 -0.35 2.28 -3.02
N GLY A 276 0.04 2.29 -4.30
CA GLY A 276 -0.71 1.59 -5.35
C GLY A 276 -0.80 0.07 -5.10
N SER A 277 0.20 -0.51 -4.46
CA SER A 277 0.20 -1.90 -4.00
C SER A 277 -0.89 -2.15 -2.95
N LEU A 278 -1.16 -1.22 -2.02
CA LEU A 278 -2.25 -1.37 -1.05
C LEU A 278 -3.64 -1.36 -1.71
N VAL A 279 -3.83 -0.48 -2.71
CA VAL A 279 -5.08 -0.48 -3.50
C VAL A 279 -5.26 -1.83 -4.20
N LYS A 280 -4.20 -2.37 -4.81
CA LYS A 280 -4.21 -3.71 -5.41
C LYS A 280 -4.52 -4.80 -4.38
N ALA A 281 -3.88 -4.76 -3.21
CA ALA A 281 -4.13 -5.72 -2.13
C ALA A 281 -5.59 -5.74 -1.67
N LEU A 282 -6.21 -4.57 -1.49
CA LEU A 282 -7.61 -4.46 -1.07
C LEU A 282 -8.60 -4.96 -2.13
N LEU A 283 -8.34 -4.67 -3.41
CA LEU A 283 -9.16 -5.22 -4.51
C LEU A 283 -9.09 -6.75 -4.54
N ILE A 284 -7.90 -7.33 -4.36
CA ILE A 284 -7.68 -8.78 -4.30
C ILE A 284 -8.27 -9.35 -3.00
N LEU A 285 -8.15 -8.67 -1.87
CA LEU A 285 -8.69 -9.12 -0.57
C LEU A 285 -10.17 -9.42 -0.66
N GLY A 286 -10.93 -8.51 -1.26
CA GLY A 286 -12.38 -8.65 -1.42
C GLY A 286 -12.81 -9.49 -2.62
N ALA A 287 -11.93 -9.78 -3.56
CA ALA A 287 -12.28 -10.43 -4.81
C ALA A 287 -12.96 -11.78 -4.57
N LYS A 288 -14.01 -12.04 -5.37
CA LYS A 288 -14.82 -13.26 -5.35
C LYS A 288 -14.48 -14.17 -6.49
N ASP A 289 -14.26 -15.41 -6.16
CA ASP A 289 -14.17 -16.57 -7.05
C ASP A 289 -15.43 -16.71 -7.91
N MET A 290 -15.27 -16.96 -9.21
CA MET A 290 -16.37 -17.09 -10.14
C MET A 290 -16.53 -18.53 -10.60
N GLY A 291 -17.75 -19.03 -10.60
CA GLY A 291 -18.06 -20.39 -11.10
C GLY A 291 -17.53 -21.51 -10.19
N ALA A 292 -16.57 -22.28 -10.69
CA ALA A 292 -15.91 -23.31 -9.90
C ALA A 292 -14.91 -22.69 -8.93
N ARG A 293 -14.76 -23.27 -7.76
CA ARG A 293 -13.87 -22.76 -6.72
C ARG A 293 -12.41 -23.15 -7.00
N ASP A 294 -11.69 -22.30 -7.73
CA ASP A 294 -10.36 -22.62 -8.24
C ASP A 294 -9.36 -21.45 -8.33
N ILE A 295 -9.67 -20.28 -7.71
CA ILE A 295 -8.70 -19.17 -7.65
C ILE A 295 -7.45 -19.54 -6.82
N PRO A 296 -6.27 -19.01 -7.19
CA PRO A 296 -6.02 -18.19 -8.39
C PRO A 296 -5.98 -19.06 -9.66
N ASN A 297 -6.42 -18.49 -10.77
CA ASN A 297 -6.31 -19.12 -12.08
C ASN A 297 -6.02 -18.09 -13.19
N ASP A 298 -5.69 -18.57 -14.39
CA ASP A 298 -5.26 -17.72 -15.50
C ASP A 298 -6.43 -17.02 -16.22
N ASP A 299 -7.68 -17.35 -15.91
CA ASP A 299 -8.88 -16.76 -16.51
C ASP A 299 -9.30 -15.48 -15.77
N GLU A 300 -9.42 -15.56 -14.44
CA GLU A 300 -9.95 -14.49 -13.59
C GLU A 300 -8.96 -13.96 -12.56
N GLY A 301 -7.75 -14.51 -12.53
CA GLY A 301 -6.74 -14.15 -11.52
C GLY A 301 -7.22 -14.49 -10.11
N TRP A 302 -7.37 -13.44 -9.28
CA TRP A 302 -7.85 -13.56 -7.90
C TRP A 302 -9.38 -13.43 -7.78
N GLY A 303 -10.09 -13.30 -8.92
CA GLY A 303 -11.54 -13.24 -8.99
C GLY A 303 -12.10 -11.87 -9.34
N ARG A 304 -13.43 -11.75 -9.29
CA ARG A 304 -14.12 -10.50 -9.60
C ARG A 304 -14.16 -9.52 -8.44
N VAL A 305 -14.04 -8.23 -8.76
CA VAL A 305 -14.08 -7.13 -7.78
C VAL A 305 -15.35 -7.18 -6.92
N ASP A 306 -15.17 -7.12 -5.60
CA ASP A 306 -16.24 -6.96 -4.62
C ASP A 306 -15.80 -6.03 -3.48
N LEU A 307 -16.20 -4.75 -3.56
CA LEU A 307 -15.82 -3.72 -2.62
C LEU A 307 -16.44 -3.92 -1.23
N VAL A 308 -17.56 -4.62 -1.11
CA VAL A 308 -18.15 -4.94 0.19
C VAL A 308 -17.18 -5.79 1.00
N ASN A 309 -16.63 -6.84 0.38
CA ASN A 309 -15.65 -7.68 1.02
C ASN A 309 -14.28 -6.99 1.20
N SER A 310 -13.96 -6.01 0.33
CA SER A 310 -12.70 -5.26 0.44
C SER A 310 -12.70 -4.27 1.60
N LEU A 311 -13.83 -3.60 1.87
CA LEU A 311 -13.84 -2.38 2.69
C LEU A 311 -14.75 -2.44 3.91
N ILE A 312 -15.72 -3.37 3.95
CA ILE A 312 -16.72 -3.40 5.03
C ILE A 312 -16.44 -4.56 5.99
N PRO A 313 -16.11 -4.28 7.25
CA PRO A 313 -16.07 -5.31 8.31
C PRO A 313 -17.45 -5.98 8.48
N ASP A 314 -17.46 -7.24 8.92
CA ASP A 314 -18.68 -8.00 9.14
C ASP A 314 -18.70 -8.63 10.54
N GLY A 315 -19.34 -7.96 11.48
CA GLY A 315 -19.42 -8.40 12.87
C GLY A 315 -18.04 -8.48 13.53
N GLU A 316 -17.61 -9.69 13.88
CA GLU A 316 -16.28 -9.94 14.50
C GLU A 316 -15.14 -10.06 13.46
N VAL A 317 -15.46 -9.98 12.18
CA VAL A 317 -14.47 -10.05 11.09
C VAL A 317 -14.03 -8.65 10.74
N GLY A 318 -12.83 -8.30 11.13
CA GLY A 318 -12.19 -7.01 10.87
C GLY A 318 -11.41 -6.96 9.55
N ILE A 319 -10.90 -5.78 9.25
CA ILE A 319 -9.98 -5.51 8.14
C ILE A 319 -8.81 -4.71 8.71
N PHE A 320 -7.61 -5.18 8.47
CA PHE A 320 -6.36 -4.49 8.78
C PHE A 320 -5.60 -4.20 7.49
N VAL A 321 -4.93 -3.06 7.44
CA VAL A 321 -4.07 -2.64 6.33
C VAL A 321 -2.79 -2.03 6.86
N ASP A 322 -1.67 -2.36 6.21
CA ASP A 322 -0.39 -1.69 6.43
C ASP A 322 0.32 -1.54 5.08
N ASP A 323 0.84 -0.35 4.80
CA ASP A 323 1.63 -0.02 3.62
C ASP A 323 2.84 0.87 3.92
N ARG A 324 3.19 1.00 5.20
CA ARG A 324 4.37 1.76 5.64
C ARG A 324 5.53 0.88 6.06
N SER A 325 5.26 -0.39 6.32
CA SER A 325 6.30 -1.36 6.62
C SER A 325 7.21 -1.60 5.42
N ARG A 326 8.47 -1.85 5.73
CA ARG A 326 9.53 -2.14 4.76
C ARG A 326 10.46 -3.19 5.33
N ILE A 327 11.01 -4.03 4.48
CA ILE A 327 11.80 -5.18 4.89
C ILE A 327 13.16 -5.17 4.20
N ARG A 328 14.20 -5.59 4.92
CA ARG A 328 15.57 -5.80 4.39
C ARG A 328 15.81 -7.29 4.19
N SER A 329 16.83 -7.58 3.39
CA SER A 329 17.27 -8.95 3.15
C SER A 329 17.47 -9.73 4.44
N GLY A 330 16.78 -10.87 4.54
CA GLY A 330 16.84 -11.79 5.67
C GLY A 330 16.04 -11.37 6.91
N GLN A 331 15.35 -10.26 6.90
CA GLN A 331 14.42 -9.87 7.97
C GLN A 331 13.08 -10.62 7.89
N VAL A 332 12.37 -10.61 8.99
CA VAL A 332 11.00 -11.13 9.13
C VAL A 332 10.17 -10.09 9.88
N ILE A 333 9.04 -9.72 9.31
CA ILE A 333 8.03 -8.89 9.98
C ILE A 333 6.88 -9.79 10.38
N GLU A 334 6.43 -9.67 11.64
CA GLU A 334 5.38 -10.50 12.21
C GLU A 334 4.19 -9.63 12.65
N TYR A 335 2.97 -10.16 12.43
CA TYR A 335 1.72 -9.62 12.97
C TYR A 335 1.01 -10.75 13.69
N THR A 336 0.64 -10.53 14.96
CA THR A 336 -0.03 -11.55 15.79
C THR A 336 -1.48 -11.18 16.08
N PHE A 337 -2.37 -12.15 16.07
CA PHE A 337 -3.77 -11.95 16.43
C PHE A 337 -4.33 -13.16 17.16
N ASP A 338 -5.29 -12.92 18.04
CA ASP A 338 -5.93 -13.97 18.84
C ASP A 338 -7.33 -14.27 18.30
N VAL A 339 -7.54 -15.50 17.87
CA VAL A 339 -8.83 -16.02 17.43
C VAL A 339 -9.58 -16.56 18.65
N ASN A 340 -10.48 -15.77 19.22
CA ASN A 340 -11.30 -16.17 20.37
C ASN A 340 -12.44 -17.13 19.99
N THR A 341 -12.93 -17.04 18.74
CA THR A 341 -14.03 -17.85 18.21
C THR A 341 -13.61 -18.54 16.93
N ALA A 342 -13.49 -19.87 16.97
CA ALA A 342 -13.14 -20.67 15.78
C ALA A 342 -14.24 -20.62 14.70
N GLY A 343 -13.86 -20.94 13.47
CA GLY A 343 -14.81 -21.15 12.36
C GLY A 343 -15.07 -19.94 11.49
N LYS A 344 -14.38 -18.82 11.70
CA LYS A 344 -14.43 -17.65 10.80
C LYS A 344 -13.39 -17.77 9.70
N GLY A 345 -13.72 -17.27 8.51
CA GLY A 345 -12.79 -17.20 7.39
C GLY A 345 -11.65 -16.22 7.63
N PHE A 346 -10.55 -16.45 6.95
CA PHE A 346 -9.37 -15.60 6.97
C PHE A 346 -8.82 -15.41 5.56
N LYS A 347 -8.43 -14.20 5.21
CA LYS A 347 -7.67 -13.91 3.99
C LYS A 347 -6.62 -12.83 4.27
N ALA A 348 -5.39 -13.09 3.88
CA ALA A 348 -4.31 -12.10 3.87
C ALA A 348 -3.76 -11.98 2.46
N VAL A 349 -3.46 -10.75 2.05
CA VAL A 349 -2.91 -10.39 0.74
C VAL A 349 -1.69 -9.53 0.97
N LEU A 350 -0.53 -10.03 0.58
CA LEU A 350 0.73 -9.31 0.51
C LEU A 350 0.96 -8.87 -0.93
N THR A 351 1.29 -7.61 -1.14
CA THR A 351 1.68 -7.06 -2.43
C THR A 351 2.83 -6.08 -2.25
N TRP A 352 3.65 -5.93 -3.27
CA TRP A 352 4.70 -4.91 -3.26
C TRP A 352 4.95 -4.35 -4.65
N SER A 353 5.30 -3.06 -4.69
CA SER A 353 5.77 -2.42 -5.90
C SER A 353 7.25 -2.78 -6.07
N ASP A 354 7.48 -3.89 -6.75
CA ASP A 354 8.81 -4.42 -7.02
C ASP A 354 9.55 -3.56 -8.05
N TYR A 355 10.88 -3.59 -8.03
CA TYR A 355 11.71 -2.94 -9.05
C TYR A 355 11.33 -3.39 -10.46
N PRO A 356 11.50 -2.51 -11.46
CA PRO A 356 11.32 -2.91 -12.84
C PRO A 356 12.14 -4.15 -13.18
N GLY A 357 11.53 -5.05 -13.94
CA GLY A 357 12.19 -6.19 -14.55
C GLY A 357 13.05 -5.76 -15.74
N SER A 358 13.28 -6.66 -16.67
CA SER A 358 13.92 -6.36 -17.94
C SER A 358 13.31 -7.22 -19.04
N SER A 359 13.03 -6.62 -20.20
CA SER A 359 12.51 -7.34 -21.36
C SER A 359 13.46 -8.45 -21.87
N SER A 360 14.70 -8.48 -21.42
CA SER A 360 15.69 -9.53 -21.71
C SER A 360 15.78 -10.63 -20.64
N SER A 361 15.07 -10.49 -19.52
CA SER A 361 15.11 -11.48 -18.42
C SER A 361 14.01 -12.53 -18.61
N SER A 362 14.29 -13.77 -18.21
CA SER A 362 13.30 -14.85 -18.17
C SER A 362 12.43 -14.84 -16.91
N ILE A 363 12.81 -14.10 -15.87
CA ILE A 363 12.05 -13.88 -14.63
C ILE A 363 12.09 -12.40 -14.34
N GLN A 364 10.93 -11.83 -14.07
CA GLN A 364 10.79 -10.39 -13.89
C GLN A 364 10.86 -9.95 -12.43
N LEU A 365 10.56 -10.84 -11.48
CA LEU A 365 10.64 -10.57 -10.05
C LEU A 365 12.08 -10.24 -9.65
N ARG A 366 12.25 -9.16 -8.88
CA ARG A 366 13.55 -8.67 -8.40
C ARG A 366 13.73 -8.88 -6.91
N ASN A 367 12.75 -8.48 -6.13
CA ASN A 367 12.69 -8.72 -4.71
C ASN A 367 11.58 -9.73 -4.44
N ASP A 368 11.94 -10.84 -3.79
CA ASP A 368 11.05 -11.97 -3.52
C ASP A 368 10.64 -11.94 -2.04
N LEU A 369 9.41 -11.54 -1.76
CA LEU A 369 8.83 -11.55 -0.44
C LEU A 369 7.89 -12.73 -0.28
N ASP A 370 7.99 -13.44 0.82
CA ASP A 370 7.12 -14.57 1.16
C ASP A 370 6.10 -14.18 2.25
N LEU A 371 4.85 -14.56 2.05
CA LEU A 371 3.79 -14.52 3.05
C LEU A 371 3.66 -15.89 3.72
N GLU A 372 3.71 -15.94 5.05
CA GLU A 372 3.40 -17.14 5.83
C GLU A 372 2.32 -16.85 6.88
N LEU A 373 1.49 -17.83 7.16
CA LEU A 373 0.54 -17.82 8.28
C LEU A 373 0.80 -19.04 9.16
N VAL A 374 1.09 -18.81 10.43
CA VAL A 374 1.36 -19.85 11.41
C VAL A 374 0.17 -19.97 12.35
N SER A 375 -0.42 -21.16 12.43
CA SER A 375 -1.53 -21.47 13.33
C SER A 375 -1.07 -21.74 14.76
N PRO A 376 -2.00 -21.76 15.74
CA PRO A 376 -1.68 -22.02 17.16
C PRO A 376 -0.99 -23.35 17.44
N ASP A 377 -1.17 -24.36 16.57
CA ASP A 377 -0.50 -25.66 16.67
C ASP A 377 0.86 -25.72 15.94
N GLY A 378 1.31 -24.59 15.37
CA GLY A 378 2.57 -24.48 14.63
C GLY A 378 2.49 -24.87 13.16
N THR A 379 1.30 -25.19 12.65
CA THR A 379 1.12 -25.45 11.22
C THR A 379 1.35 -24.18 10.41
N THR A 380 2.14 -24.28 9.33
CA THR A 380 2.46 -23.14 8.46
C THR A 380 1.76 -23.28 7.10
N TYR A 381 1.07 -22.21 6.70
CA TYR A 381 0.54 -21.98 5.35
C TYR A 381 1.45 -20.98 4.65
N LYS A 382 1.73 -21.20 3.37
CA LYS A 382 2.54 -20.30 2.54
C LYS A 382 1.67 -19.59 1.50
N GLY A 383 2.08 -18.40 1.12
CA GLY A 383 1.42 -17.64 0.07
C GLY A 383 1.34 -18.43 -1.24
N ASN A 384 0.26 -18.26 -1.94
CA ASN A 384 -0.01 -18.86 -3.25
C ASN A 384 -0.01 -20.40 -3.31
N VAL A 385 -0.06 -21.10 -2.18
CA VAL A 385 -0.18 -22.57 -2.13
C VAL A 385 -1.65 -22.95 -1.94
N PHE A 386 -2.34 -23.22 -3.04
CA PHE A 386 -3.78 -23.43 -3.10
C PHE A 386 -4.19 -24.82 -3.59
N THR A 387 -5.33 -25.27 -3.11
CA THR A 387 -6.11 -26.38 -3.70
C THR A 387 -7.59 -26.03 -3.58
N ASN A 388 -8.32 -26.12 -4.69
CA ASN A 388 -9.76 -25.78 -4.74
C ASN A 388 -10.06 -24.39 -4.14
N GLY A 389 -9.28 -23.36 -4.52
CA GLY A 389 -9.46 -21.98 -4.10
C GLY A 389 -9.19 -21.71 -2.61
N ARG A 390 -8.45 -22.59 -1.92
CA ARG A 390 -8.06 -22.41 -0.50
C ARG A 390 -6.63 -22.81 -0.25
N SER A 391 -5.99 -22.11 0.67
CA SER A 391 -4.63 -22.41 1.10
C SER A 391 -4.55 -23.76 1.80
N ILE A 392 -3.51 -24.51 1.48
CA ILE A 392 -3.16 -25.80 2.09
C ILE A 392 -1.79 -25.72 2.77
N GLN A 393 -1.53 -26.64 3.68
CA GLN A 393 -0.25 -26.80 4.35
C GLN A 393 0.84 -27.28 3.39
N GLY A 394 2.09 -26.91 3.68
CA GLY A 394 3.26 -27.35 2.91
C GLY A 394 3.40 -26.60 1.59
N GLY A 395 3.81 -27.30 0.54
CA GLY A 395 4.09 -26.70 -0.76
C GLY A 395 5.39 -25.89 -0.82
N SER A 396 5.73 -25.40 -2.01
CA SER A 396 6.86 -24.50 -2.24
C SER A 396 6.37 -23.06 -2.12
N LYS A 397 7.26 -22.15 -1.72
CA LYS A 397 7.01 -20.72 -1.80
C LYS A 397 6.92 -20.26 -3.25
N ASP A 398 6.20 -19.20 -3.50
CA ASP A 398 6.16 -18.51 -4.78
C ASP A 398 7.44 -17.68 -4.94
N SER A 399 8.03 -17.67 -6.10
CA SER A 399 9.24 -16.89 -6.42
C SER A 399 9.10 -16.15 -7.76
N VAL A 400 7.86 -15.94 -8.18
CA VAL A 400 7.53 -15.39 -9.49
C VAL A 400 6.62 -14.18 -9.39
N ASN A 401 5.63 -14.22 -8.48
CA ASN A 401 4.64 -13.17 -8.30
C ASN A 401 5.07 -12.14 -7.25
N ASN A 402 4.69 -10.87 -7.45
CA ASN A 402 4.73 -9.82 -6.45
C ASN A 402 3.37 -9.62 -5.73
N VAL A 403 2.59 -10.68 -5.69
CA VAL A 403 1.33 -10.82 -4.99
C VAL A 403 1.31 -12.19 -4.34
N GLU A 404 1.14 -12.25 -3.01
CA GLU A 404 0.96 -13.50 -2.30
C GLU A 404 -0.31 -13.47 -1.45
N VAL A 405 -1.06 -14.55 -1.51
CA VAL A 405 -2.36 -14.66 -0.85
C VAL A 405 -2.43 -15.94 -0.01
N ILE A 406 -2.99 -15.80 1.18
CA ILE A 406 -3.44 -16.93 2.01
C ILE A 406 -4.92 -16.77 2.27
N ALA A 407 -5.71 -17.82 2.03
CA ALA A 407 -7.15 -17.83 2.24
C ALA A 407 -7.61 -19.15 2.89
N LEU A 408 -8.27 -19.04 4.04
CA LEU A 408 -8.83 -20.17 4.80
C LEU A 408 -10.33 -19.97 4.97
N ASP A 409 -11.11 -21.08 4.93
CA ASP A 409 -12.55 -21.03 5.23
C ASP A 409 -12.82 -20.83 6.72
N SER A 410 -11.90 -21.30 7.57
CA SER A 410 -12.03 -21.21 9.01
C SER A 410 -10.66 -21.20 9.69
N THR A 411 -10.59 -20.47 10.81
CA THR A 411 -9.44 -20.45 11.71
C THR A 411 -9.75 -21.21 12.99
N ALA A 412 -8.76 -21.90 13.57
CA ALA A 412 -8.83 -22.49 14.90
C ALA A 412 -8.70 -21.39 15.98
N GLN A 413 -9.19 -21.66 17.18
CA GLN A 413 -9.00 -20.78 18.34
C GLN A 413 -7.53 -20.74 18.77
N GLY A 414 -7.03 -19.58 19.17
CA GLY A 414 -5.69 -19.35 19.68
C GLY A 414 -4.92 -18.28 18.90
N ILE A 415 -3.64 -18.12 19.21
CA ILE A 415 -2.77 -17.09 18.62
C ILE A 415 -2.26 -17.55 17.26
N TRP A 416 -2.49 -16.72 16.27
CA TRP A 416 -1.99 -16.85 14.90
C TRP A 416 -0.93 -15.81 14.63
N THR A 417 0.03 -16.14 13.77
CA THR A 417 1.10 -15.21 13.36
C THR A 417 1.18 -15.15 11.84
N ILE A 418 1.02 -13.94 11.29
CA ILE A 418 1.35 -13.63 9.89
C ILE A 418 2.83 -13.27 9.86
N ARG A 419 3.56 -13.75 8.85
CA ARG A 419 4.97 -13.43 8.61
C ARG A 419 5.17 -12.94 7.20
N VAL A 420 5.87 -11.83 7.06
CA VAL A 420 6.43 -11.36 5.79
C VAL A 420 7.95 -11.54 5.86
N LYS A 421 8.52 -12.22 4.88
CA LYS A 421 9.95 -12.55 4.82
C LYS A 421 10.55 -12.04 3.53
N ASP A 422 11.77 -11.53 3.57
CA ASP A 422 12.57 -11.25 2.37
C ASP A 422 13.42 -12.49 2.07
N SER A 423 13.09 -13.18 0.99
CA SER A 423 13.74 -14.41 0.54
C SER A 423 14.82 -14.19 -0.50
N GLN A 424 14.68 -13.13 -1.30
CA GLN A 424 15.68 -12.73 -2.29
C GLN A 424 15.57 -11.23 -2.53
N HIS A 425 16.69 -10.54 -2.42
CA HIS A 425 16.81 -9.11 -2.65
C HIS A 425 17.72 -8.85 -3.85
N GLY A 426 17.11 -8.51 -4.99
CA GLY A 426 17.83 -8.28 -6.26
C GLY A 426 17.86 -6.84 -6.74
N GLY A 427 17.17 -5.95 -6.03
CA GLY A 427 17.12 -4.52 -6.33
C GLY A 427 18.33 -3.74 -5.82
N SER A 428 18.50 -2.49 -6.26
CA SER A 428 19.58 -1.60 -5.82
C SER A 428 19.31 -0.93 -4.47
N ARG A 429 18.05 -0.90 -4.01
CA ARG A 429 17.70 -0.40 -2.68
C ARG A 429 17.97 -1.48 -1.64
N THR A 430 18.28 -1.07 -0.43
CA THR A 430 18.49 -1.98 0.69
C THR A 430 17.20 -2.47 1.33
N TRP A 431 16.04 -1.92 0.95
CA TRP A 431 14.74 -2.18 1.52
C TRP A 431 13.70 -2.40 0.43
N GLN A 432 12.73 -3.26 0.71
CA GLN A 432 11.52 -3.42 -0.09
C GLN A 432 10.32 -3.01 0.76
N PRO A 433 9.70 -1.84 0.48
CA PRO A 433 8.38 -1.51 1.02
C PRO A 433 7.33 -2.48 0.48
N PHE A 434 6.36 -2.81 1.32
CA PHE A 434 5.26 -3.69 0.94
C PHE A 434 3.93 -3.19 1.48
N SER A 435 2.86 -3.78 0.99
CA SER A 435 1.51 -3.56 1.50
C SER A 435 0.91 -4.90 1.90
N ILE A 436 0.25 -4.93 3.04
CA ILE A 436 -0.52 -6.08 3.48
C ILE A 436 -1.96 -5.65 3.79
N ALA A 437 -2.91 -6.43 3.31
CA ALA A 437 -4.32 -6.31 3.65
C ALA A 437 -4.81 -7.63 4.22
N VAL A 438 -5.45 -7.59 5.39
CA VAL A 438 -5.91 -8.79 6.12
C VAL A 438 -7.38 -8.65 6.45
N ARG A 439 -8.15 -9.71 6.23
CA ARG A 439 -9.54 -9.84 6.66
C ARG A 439 -9.69 -11.10 7.50
N GLY A 440 -10.15 -10.96 8.74
CA GLY A 440 -10.28 -12.09 9.65
C GLY A 440 -10.87 -11.72 11.00
N HIS A 441 -10.96 -12.70 11.89
CA HIS A 441 -11.43 -12.49 13.25
C HIS A 441 -10.34 -11.81 14.08
N ASN A 442 -10.70 -10.72 14.78
CA ASN A 442 -9.81 -9.92 15.63
C ASN A 442 -8.56 -9.35 14.93
N VAL A 443 -8.67 -8.99 13.67
CA VAL A 443 -7.57 -8.36 12.92
C VAL A 443 -7.76 -6.85 12.72
N ASN A 444 -8.58 -6.19 13.55
CA ASN A 444 -8.92 -4.78 13.37
C ASN A 444 -7.70 -3.85 13.49
N ASP A 445 -6.75 -4.21 14.32
CA ASP A 445 -5.52 -3.47 14.49
C ASP A 445 -4.37 -4.43 14.82
N LEU A 446 -3.44 -4.55 13.89
CA LEU A 446 -2.23 -5.36 14.01
C LEU A 446 -0.98 -4.47 13.96
N SER A 447 -1.13 -3.17 14.14
CA SER A 447 -0.02 -2.22 14.11
C SER A 447 0.98 -2.47 15.24
N PRO A 448 2.26 -2.13 15.06
CA PRO A 448 3.20 -2.02 16.17
C PRO A 448 2.81 -0.87 17.09
N ASP A 449 3.35 -0.85 18.30
CA ASP A 449 3.20 0.24 19.26
C ASP A 449 4.45 0.27 20.15
N PRO A 450 5.59 0.75 19.63
CA PRO A 450 6.79 0.92 20.42
C PRO A 450 6.61 2.10 21.38
N THR A 451 6.91 1.86 22.64
CA THR A 451 6.80 2.86 23.72
C THR A 451 8.01 2.80 24.63
N PHE A 452 8.33 3.91 25.28
CA PHE A 452 9.34 3.90 26.34
C PHE A 452 8.82 3.13 27.56
N VAL A 453 9.70 2.30 28.14
CA VAL A 453 9.40 1.63 29.41
C VAL A 453 9.50 2.69 30.52
N PRO A 454 8.44 2.92 31.32
CA PRO A 454 8.48 3.90 32.41
C PRO A 454 9.65 3.65 33.37
N ASP A 455 10.26 4.73 33.84
CA ASP A 455 11.37 4.70 34.82
C ASP A 455 12.60 3.89 34.35
N SER A 456 12.76 3.70 33.03
CA SER A 456 13.86 2.90 32.47
C SER A 456 15.13 3.70 32.19
N MET A 457 15.06 5.02 32.25
CA MET A 457 16.28 5.84 32.06
C MET A 457 17.29 5.53 33.15
N ASN A 458 18.51 5.28 32.73
CA ASN A 458 19.63 5.08 33.64
C ASN A 458 20.85 5.86 33.17
N VAL A 459 21.55 6.46 34.11
CA VAL A 459 22.84 7.12 33.85
C VAL A 459 23.90 6.37 34.64
N SER A 460 24.97 5.95 33.96
CA SER A 460 26.05 5.14 34.57
C SER A 460 26.68 5.79 35.83
N THR A 461 26.58 7.11 35.91
CA THR A 461 26.91 7.90 37.11
C THR A 461 25.70 8.78 37.46
N PRO A 462 24.99 8.55 38.59
CA PRO A 462 23.74 9.26 38.91
C PRO A 462 23.85 10.80 38.99
N ILE A 463 25.01 11.32 39.40
CA ILE A 463 25.32 12.75 39.41
C ILE A 463 26.67 12.93 38.68
N PRO A 464 26.68 13.01 37.34
CA PRO A 464 27.94 13.19 36.60
C PRO A 464 28.55 14.57 36.84
N GLN A 465 29.87 14.65 36.67
CA GLN A 465 30.59 15.93 36.73
C GLN A 465 30.73 16.52 35.32
N VAL A 466 30.87 17.84 35.26
CA VAL A 466 31.21 18.51 33.99
C VAL A 466 32.47 17.88 33.38
N GLY A 467 32.37 17.43 32.10
CA GLY A 467 33.43 16.77 31.34
C GLY A 467 33.59 15.27 31.60
N GLU A 468 32.81 14.67 32.50
CA GLU A 468 32.80 13.22 32.73
C GLU A 468 31.97 12.52 31.63
N GLU A 469 32.60 11.60 30.91
CA GLU A 469 31.88 10.77 29.92
C GLU A 469 31.07 9.69 30.65
N VAL A 470 29.76 9.71 30.48
CA VAL A 470 28.82 8.75 31.07
C VAL A 470 27.96 8.13 30.00
N GLN A 471 27.41 6.95 30.30
CA GLN A 471 26.40 6.32 29.46
C GLN A 471 25.00 6.63 29.97
N VAL A 472 24.13 6.99 29.06
CA VAL A 472 22.69 7.21 29.30
C VAL A 472 21.94 6.14 28.51
N SER A 473 21.08 5.39 29.18
CA SER A 473 20.26 4.36 28.54
C SER A 473 18.79 4.53 28.83
N VAL A 474 17.95 4.07 27.90
CA VAL A 474 16.49 3.92 28.04
C VAL A 474 16.06 2.59 27.45
N GLN A 475 14.96 2.04 27.94
CA GLN A 475 14.35 0.83 27.36
C GLN A 475 13.13 1.20 26.54
N ILE A 476 13.00 0.55 25.37
CA ILE A 476 11.86 0.63 24.48
C ILE A 476 11.24 -0.75 24.37
N LYS A 477 9.91 -0.81 24.42
CA LYS A 477 9.13 -2.04 24.27
C LYS A 477 8.06 -1.87 23.21
N ASN A 478 7.91 -2.85 22.36
CA ASN A 478 6.77 -2.92 21.45
C ASN A 478 5.58 -3.59 22.15
N ILE A 479 4.53 -2.84 22.46
CA ILE A 479 3.30 -3.32 23.09
C ILE A 479 2.19 -3.64 22.07
N GLY A 480 2.41 -3.32 20.78
CA GLY A 480 1.51 -3.60 19.68
C GLY A 480 1.57 -5.04 19.20
N ALA A 481 0.69 -5.37 18.25
CA ALA A 481 0.55 -6.70 17.67
C ALA A 481 1.44 -6.92 16.43
N GLY A 482 1.95 -5.86 15.81
CA GLY A 482 2.86 -5.89 14.66
C GLY A 482 4.33 -5.69 15.06
N SER A 483 5.24 -6.19 14.23
CA SER A 483 6.66 -5.87 14.34
C SER A 483 6.94 -4.50 13.69
N VAL A 484 7.90 -3.78 14.24
CA VAL A 484 8.49 -2.60 13.60
C VAL A 484 9.96 -2.88 13.25
N THR A 485 10.41 -2.35 12.13
CA THR A 485 11.81 -2.50 11.67
C THR A 485 12.41 -1.13 11.37
N ASP A 486 13.63 -0.91 11.91
CA ASP A 486 14.42 0.30 11.68
C ASP A 486 13.67 1.61 12.01
N ILE A 487 12.85 1.59 13.08
CA ILE A 487 12.22 2.81 13.57
C ILE A 487 13.27 3.72 14.20
N PRO A 488 13.32 5.02 13.83
CA PRO A 488 14.30 5.94 14.39
C PRO A 488 13.93 6.32 15.84
N VAL A 489 14.93 6.27 16.72
CA VAL A 489 14.84 6.76 18.09
C VAL A 489 15.88 7.84 18.29
N MET A 490 15.43 9.05 18.55
CA MET A 490 16.26 10.23 18.72
C MET A 490 16.38 10.58 20.19
N ALA A 491 17.60 10.86 20.64
CA ALA A 491 17.90 11.42 21.97
C ALA A 491 18.40 12.85 21.83
N ARG A 492 17.92 13.73 22.70
CA ARG A 492 18.38 15.11 22.89
C ARG A 492 18.75 15.37 24.34
N VAL A 493 19.65 16.31 24.57
CA VAL A 493 19.95 16.89 25.87
C VAL A 493 19.99 18.41 25.73
N ASP A 494 19.25 19.11 26.56
CA ASP A 494 19.10 20.58 26.53
C ASP A 494 18.77 21.09 25.10
N SER A 495 17.88 20.38 24.41
CA SER A 495 17.46 20.59 23.00
C SER A 495 18.53 20.28 21.93
N ALA A 496 19.78 19.95 22.30
CA ALA A 496 20.83 19.55 21.36
C ALA A 496 20.72 18.07 21.05
N LEU A 497 20.92 17.69 19.78
CA LEU A 497 20.90 16.28 19.36
C LEU A 497 22.07 15.52 20.01
N LEU A 498 21.76 14.52 20.81
CA LEU A 498 22.74 13.59 21.37
C LEU A 498 23.03 12.44 20.37
N GLY A 499 22.02 11.94 19.69
CA GLY A 499 22.16 10.93 18.67
C GLY A 499 20.84 10.31 18.25
N GLU A 500 20.90 9.51 17.17
CA GLU A 500 19.77 8.72 16.65
C GLU A 500 20.19 7.26 16.49
N GLN A 501 19.31 6.33 16.83
CA GLN A 501 19.50 4.89 16.65
C GLN A 501 18.28 4.31 15.93
N LEU A 502 18.49 3.26 15.14
CA LEU A 502 17.41 2.52 14.49
C LEU A 502 17.16 1.24 15.27
N VAL A 503 15.89 0.98 15.57
CA VAL A 503 15.44 -0.13 16.41
C VAL A 503 14.47 -1.02 15.66
N SER A 504 14.58 -2.33 15.85
CA SER A 504 13.65 -3.31 15.29
C SER A 504 13.10 -4.20 16.41
N LEU A 505 11.78 -4.20 16.59
CA LEU A 505 11.12 -4.88 17.71
C LEU A 505 9.97 -5.76 17.20
N SER A 506 10.01 -7.04 17.57
CA SER A 506 8.84 -7.93 17.44
C SER A 506 7.80 -7.62 18.52
N PRO A 507 6.54 -8.09 18.39
CA PRO A 507 5.52 -7.93 19.41
C PRO A 507 5.99 -8.40 20.79
N GLY A 508 5.88 -7.53 21.78
CA GLY A 508 6.29 -7.79 23.17
C GLY A 508 7.78 -7.69 23.46
N GLN A 509 8.64 -7.52 22.46
CA GLN A 509 10.08 -7.39 22.63
C GLN A 509 10.45 -6.06 23.30
N THR A 510 11.51 -6.11 24.12
CA THR A 510 12.12 -4.93 24.75
C THR A 510 13.59 -4.85 24.34
N GLU A 511 14.06 -3.64 24.06
CA GLU A 511 15.47 -3.35 23.74
C GLU A 511 15.97 -2.15 24.55
N GLU A 512 17.24 -2.19 24.95
CA GLU A 512 17.91 -1.09 25.66
C GLU A 512 18.77 -0.31 24.67
N LEU A 513 18.59 1.00 24.62
CA LEU A 513 19.36 1.92 23.80
C LEU A 513 20.31 2.72 24.69
N ILE A 514 21.56 2.92 24.23
CA ILE A 514 22.63 3.52 25.02
C ILE A 514 23.30 4.61 24.21
N TRP A 515 23.44 5.80 24.81
CA TRP A 515 24.21 6.93 24.26
C TRP A 515 25.33 7.33 25.22
N SER A 516 26.46 7.80 24.66
CA SER A 516 27.51 8.46 25.44
C SER A 516 27.23 9.94 25.56
N TRP A 517 27.39 10.51 26.76
CA TRP A 517 27.20 11.92 27.04
C TRP A 517 28.29 12.45 27.99
N ALA A 518 28.77 13.64 27.70
CA ALA A 518 29.67 14.37 28.59
C ALA A 518 29.09 15.78 28.84
N PRO A 519 28.59 16.09 30.04
CA PRO A 519 28.01 17.41 30.34
C PRO A 519 29.03 18.52 30.23
N GLU A 520 28.62 19.64 29.61
CA GLU A 520 29.49 20.83 29.46
C GLU A 520 29.31 21.85 30.56
N THR A 521 28.16 21.84 31.24
CA THR A 521 27.81 22.82 32.29
C THR A 521 27.26 22.12 33.54
N GLU A 522 27.45 22.71 34.71
CA GLU A 522 26.79 22.28 35.95
C GLU A 522 25.31 22.70 35.97
N GLY A 523 24.50 21.98 36.73
CA GLY A 523 23.06 22.21 36.89
C GLY A 523 22.18 21.12 36.31
N ASP A 524 20.95 21.46 36.02
CA ASP A 524 19.97 20.55 35.49
C ASP A 524 20.17 20.39 33.98
N SER A 525 20.29 19.15 33.49
CA SER A 525 20.29 18.79 32.05
C SER A 525 19.04 18.01 31.73
N ALA A 526 18.24 18.51 30.77
CA ALA A 526 16.98 17.91 30.37
C ALA A 526 17.22 16.94 29.19
N PHE A 527 16.93 15.66 29.42
CA PHE A 527 16.92 14.63 28.39
C PHE A 527 15.54 14.48 27.79
N GLU A 528 15.49 14.37 26.48
CA GLU A 528 14.28 14.15 25.70
C GLU A 528 14.53 13.01 24.70
N PHE A 529 13.64 12.04 24.67
CA PHE A 529 13.71 10.90 23.76
C PHE A 529 12.43 10.86 22.93
N PHE A 530 12.58 10.57 21.64
CA PHE A 530 11.48 10.53 20.67
C PHE A 530 11.57 9.26 19.85
N ILE A 531 10.50 8.49 19.80
CA ILE A 531 10.30 7.39 18.84
C ILE A 531 9.64 8.00 17.62
N ASP A 532 10.08 7.60 16.42
CA ASP A 532 9.57 8.08 15.12
C ASP A 532 9.31 9.60 15.06
N PRO A 533 10.33 10.44 15.28
CA PRO A 533 10.15 11.89 15.42
C PRO A 533 9.55 12.58 14.19
N ASN A 534 9.47 11.88 13.04
CA ASN A 534 8.91 12.39 11.79
C ASN A 534 7.57 11.73 11.42
N ASN A 535 7.02 10.89 12.28
CA ASN A 535 5.78 10.11 12.08
C ASN A 535 5.75 9.39 10.70
N GLN A 536 6.77 8.56 10.46
CA GLN A 536 6.95 7.83 9.20
C GLN A 536 6.40 6.40 9.24
N PHE A 537 6.13 5.89 10.45
CA PHE A 537 5.62 4.54 10.69
C PHE A 537 4.16 4.63 11.19
N ASP A 538 3.39 3.59 10.87
CA ASP A 538 2.06 3.45 11.46
C ASP A 538 2.18 2.73 12.78
N GLU A 539 1.66 3.34 13.82
CA GLU A 539 1.63 2.84 15.17
C GLU A 539 0.20 2.89 15.71
N MET A 540 -0.09 2.08 16.73
CA MET A 540 -1.39 2.14 17.41
C MET A 540 -1.58 3.49 18.13
N SER A 541 -0.47 4.09 18.62
CA SER A 541 -0.51 5.36 19.33
C SER A 541 0.80 6.14 19.21
N ASP A 542 0.76 7.32 18.64
CA ASP A 542 1.90 8.26 18.60
C ASP A 542 2.02 9.05 19.93
N SER A 543 1.05 8.94 20.84
CA SER A 543 1.01 9.71 22.09
C SER A 543 2.00 9.24 23.15
N ASN A 544 2.56 8.04 22.99
CA ASN A 544 3.53 7.40 23.89
C ASN A 544 4.97 7.43 23.33
N ASN A 545 5.20 8.18 22.25
CA ASN A 545 6.48 8.30 21.54
C ASN A 545 7.44 9.32 22.14
N TYR A 546 7.10 9.89 23.28
CA TYR A 546 7.93 10.86 23.98
C TYR A 546 8.23 10.43 25.42
N PHE A 547 9.49 10.60 25.83
CA PHE A 547 9.93 10.44 27.20
C PHE A 547 10.94 11.54 27.56
N GLY A 548 10.81 12.12 28.74
CA GLY A 548 11.73 13.17 29.22
C GLY A 548 12.09 12.98 30.68
N GLU A 549 13.36 13.27 31.03
CA GLU A 549 13.91 13.15 32.37
C GLU A 549 15.00 14.21 32.61
N ILE A 550 15.26 14.56 33.86
CA ILE A 550 16.29 15.55 34.27
C ILE A 550 17.43 14.85 34.98
N VAL A 551 18.66 15.15 34.58
CA VAL A 551 19.91 14.71 35.26
C VAL A 551 20.59 15.90 35.87
N ILE A 552 20.96 15.80 37.16
CA ILE A 552 21.71 16.85 37.87
C ILE A 552 23.19 16.66 37.62
N VAL A 553 23.85 17.67 37.08
CA VAL A 553 25.29 17.71 36.82
C VAL A 553 25.99 18.50 37.89
N SER A 554 27.02 17.93 38.50
CA SER A 554 27.84 18.62 39.48
C SER A 554 29.06 19.33 38.87
N ALA A 555 29.55 20.36 39.51
CA ALA A 555 30.81 21.01 39.15
C ALA A 555 31.98 20.00 39.18
N PRO A 556 33.06 20.22 38.40
CA PRO A 556 34.27 19.43 38.52
C PRO A 556 34.83 19.55 39.96
N GLY A 557 35.06 18.44 40.61
CA GLY A 557 35.55 18.46 41.99
C GLY A 557 35.62 17.09 42.63
N VAL A 558 35.59 17.06 43.93
CA VAL A 558 35.63 15.82 44.69
C VAL A 558 34.24 15.17 44.72
N ARG A 559 34.12 13.95 44.23
CA ARG A 559 32.92 13.13 44.37
C ARG A 559 32.98 12.35 45.68
N VAL A 560 31.92 12.39 46.44
CA VAL A 560 31.74 11.56 47.62
C VAL A 560 30.65 10.54 47.31
N SER A 561 30.99 9.27 47.19
CA SER A 561 30.02 8.16 47.05
C SER A 561 29.99 7.35 48.33
N ALA A 562 28.82 7.10 48.89
CA ALA A 562 28.62 6.18 50.02
C ALA A 562 28.08 4.86 49.46
N LEU A 563 28.85 3.79 49.52
CA LEU A 563 28.41 2.43 49.29
C LEU A 563 28.56 1.66 50.59
N GLU A 564 27.47 1.13 51.12
CA GLU A 564 27.44 0.22 52.26
C GLU A 564 28.26 0.68 53.49
N ASP A 565 27.94 1.80 54.11
CA ASP A 565 28.62 2.36 55.30
C ASP A 565 30.09 2.78 55.09
N THR A 566 30.57 2.82 53.82
CA THR A 566 31.94 3.24 53.51
C THR A 566 31.92 4.51 52.68
N LEU A 567 32.58 5.57 53.17
CA LEU A 567 32.76 6.81 52.45
C LEU A 567 34.05 6.71 51.61
N THR A 568 33.91 6.75 50.28
CA THR A 568 35.08 6.79 49.38
C THR A 568 35.24 8.20 48.83
N LEU A 569 36.39 8.83 49.11
CA LEU A 569 36.77 10.13 48.57
C LEU A 569 37.63 9.89 47.32
N PHE A 570 37.22 10.43 46.21
CA PHE A 570 38.00 10.42 44.97
C PHE A 570 38.48 11.84 44.66
N ASP A 571 39.81 12.04 44.61
CA ASP A 571 40.45 13.30 44.22
C ASP A 571 41.22 13.08 42.89
N PRO A 572 40.75 13.66 41.79
CA PRO A 572 41.40 13.50 40.49
C PRO A 572 42.73 14.29 40.37
N THR A 573 43.06 15.15 41.31
CA THR A 573 44.26 16.04 41.23
C THR A 573 45.51 15.51 41.92
N SER A 574 45.46 14.33 42.54
CA SER A 574 46.59 13.54 43.09
C SER A 574 47.62 14.24 43.98
N THR A 575 47.27 15.30 44.71
CA THR A 575 48.10 15.83 45.77
C THR A 575 47.36 15.80 47.08
N THR A 576 48.00 15.36 48.15
CA THR A 576 47.44 15.26 49.49
C THR A 576 46.85 16.60 49.94
N SER A 577 45.50 16.69 49.94
CA SER A 577 44.74 17.80 50.47
C SER A 577 43.93 17.28 51.66
N THR A 578 43.92 18.06 52.76
CA THR A 578 42.99 17.82 53.88
C THR A 578 41.70 18.55 53.58
N TRP A 579 40.60 17.79 53.60
CA TRP A 579 39.26 18.33 53.35
C TRP A 579 38.43 18.26 54.64
N ASP A 580 37.78 19.35 54.98
CA ASP A 580 36.74 19.38 56.01
C ASP A 580 35.39 19.03 55.32
N LEU A 581 34.91 17.79 55.50
CA LEU A 581 33.65 17.35 54.98
C LEU A 581 32.55 17.57 56.01
N THR A 582 31.60 18.46 55.74
CA THR A 582 30.39 18.61 56.53
C THR A 582 29.26 17.82 55.82
N LEU A 583 28.90 16.67 56.37
CA LEU A 583 27.74 15.89 55.87
C LEU A 583 26.48 16.46 56.53
N THR A 584 25.62 17.10 55.77
CA THR A 584 24.26 17.44 56.19
C THR A 584 23.30 16.37 55.66
N ASN A 585 22.71 15.57 56.54
CA ASN A 585 21.65 14.66 56.16
C ASN A 585 20.37 15.46 55.96
N THR A 586 20.02 15.72 54.70
CA THR A 586 18.73 16.25 54.26
C THR A 586 17.77 15.15 53.89
N ALA A 587 17.72 14.04 54.66
CA ALA A 587 16.67 13.08 54.48
C ALA A 587 15.32 13.77 54.70
N LEU A 588 14.66 14.16 53.65
CA LEU A 588 13.23 14.43 53.65
C LEU A 588 12.55 13.08 53.89
N LEU A 589 12.03 12.95 55.11
CA LEU A 589 11.01 11.98 55.40
C LEU A 589 9.74 12.39 54.63
N GLU A 590 9.43 11.71 53.55
CA GLU A 590 8.12 11.13 53.15
C GLU A 590 8.20 10.60 51.76
#